data_a1221a35ef25cba5a1f5c0ccc20a27fc
#
_entry.id   a1221a35ef25cba5a1f5c0ccc20a27fc
#
_cell.length_a   1.000
_cell.length_b   1.000
_cell.length_c   1.000
_cell.angle_alpha   90.00
_cell.angle_beta   90.00
_cell.angle_gamma   90.00
#
_symmetry.space_group_name_H-M   'P 1'
#
loop_
_entity.id
_entity.type
_entity.pdbx_description
1 polymer ?
#
loop_
_entity_poly.entity_id
_entity_poly.type
_entity_poly.pdbx_seq_one_letter_code
_entity_poly.pdbx_strand_id
1 'polypeptide(L)'
;GDVDTREVKKIDINRWPDQYIDVLYMSKDGKRLYFQRYNRPWNQSDICEVDVQTGKVRVVIHEENKPYLDYQMRSVSFLNDGKEILFRSERNGWGHYYLYDTATGSLKNQLTDGTWVAGPVAKIDTVHRWNNWHDRECRDGCSGEL
;
A
#
# COMPACT_ATOMS: atom_id res chain seq x y z
N GLY A 1 7.48 20.79 -4.25
CA GLY A 1 8.11 22.09 -4.52
C GLY A 1 9.15 22.40 -3.45
N ASP A 2 10.10 23.18 -3.80
CA ASP A 2 11.13 23.66 -2.90
C ASP A 2 10.64 24.98 -2.26
N VAL A 3 10.69 25.07 -0.93
CA VAL A 3 10.16 26.23 -0.18
C VAL A 3 11.09 27.44 -0.33
N ASP A 4 12.39 27.20 -0.44
CA ASP A 4 13.40 28.28 -0.52
C ASP A 4 13.45 28.91 -1.92
N THR A 5 13.39 28.06 -2.96
CA THR A 5 13.39 28.54 -4.36
C THR A 5 12.01 28.84 -4.91
N ARG A 6 10.93 28.39 -4.22
CA ARG A 6 9.53 28.42 -4.67
C ARG A 6 9.30 27.68 -6.01
N GLU A 7 10.19 26.78 -6.37
CA GLU A 7 10.00 25.96 -7.55
C GLU A 7 8.93 24.90 -7.33
N VAL A 8 8.01 24.82 -8.28
CA VAL A 8 6.95 23.80 -8.30
C VAL A 8 7.20 22.88 -9.49
N LYS A 9 7.45 21.61 -9.21
CA LYS A 9 7.53 20.57 -10.25
C LYS A 9 6.18 19.91 -10.42
N LYS A 10 5.68 19.87 -11.66
CA LYS A 10 4.50 19.10 -12.02
C LYS A 10 4.93 17.64 -12.21
N ILE A 11 4.28 16.72 -11.49
CA ILE A 11 4.49 15.28 -11.61
C ILE A 11 3.37 14.72 -12.47
N ASP A 12 3.72 13.91 -13.49
CA ASP A 12 2.72 13.22 -14.30
C ASP A 12 2.27 11.96 -13.56
N ILE A 13 1.13 12.08 -12.90
CA ILE A 13 0.51 11.02 -12.11
C ILE A 13 -0.63 10.32 -12.86
N ASN A 14 -0.93 10.75 -14.09
CA ASN A 14 -2.08 10.26 -14.82
C ASN A 14 -1.82 8.85 -15.39
N ARG A 15 -2.83 8.00 -15.25
CA ARG A 15 -2.93 6.70 -15.92
C ARG A 15 -4.29 6.54 -16.59
N TRP A 16 -5.33 6.98 -15.91
CA TRP A 16 -6.68 6.92 -16.41
C TRP A 16 -7.25 8.33 -16.63
N PRO A 17 -8.16 8.54 -17.58
CA PRO A 17 -8.75 9.87 -17.84
C PRO A 17 -9.45 10.46 -16.62
N ASP A 18 -10.04 9.58 -15.79
CA ASP A 18 -10.72 9.93 -14.55
C ASP A 18 -10.22 8.98 -13.45
N GLN A 19 -9.59 9.55 -12.42
CA GLN A 19 -8.95 8.77 -11.38
C GLN A 19 -9.01 9.49 -10.03
N TYR A 20 -8.99 8.69 -8.96
CA TYR A 20 -8.82 9.16 -7.59
C TYR A 20 -7.37 8.97 -7.15
N ILE A 21 -6.90 9.86 -6.28
CA ILE A 21 -5.52 9.85 -5.79
C ILE A 21 -5.52 10.10 -4.30
N ASP A 22 -4.79 9.24 -3.58
CA ASP A 22 -4.52 9.37 -2.15
C ASP A 22 -3.00 9.40 -1.93
N VAL A 23 -2.52 10.40 -1.20
CA VAL A 23 -1.12 10.43 -0.77
C VAL A 23 -0.97 9.52 0.44
N LEU A 24 -0.02 8.59 0.39
CA LEU A 24 0.16 7.56 1.39
C LEU A 24 1.32 7.85 2.35
N TYR A 25 2.49 8.16 1.80
CA TYR A 25 3.71 8.23 2.60
C TYR A 25 4.78 9.09 1.92
N MET A 26 5.54 9.82 2.72
CA MET A 26 6.77 10.51 2.31
C MET A 26 7.94 9.89 3.08
N SER A 27 9.00 9.52 2.37
CA SER A 27 10.22 9.04 3.02
C SER A 27 10.83 10.10 3.93
N LYS A 28 11.48 9.68 5.02
CA LYS A 28 12.07 10.59 6.01
C LYS A 28 13.12 11.55 5.41
N ASP A 29 13.81 11.11 4.36
CA ASP A 29 14.81 11.90 3.64
C ASP A 29 14.18 12.88 2.61
N GLY A 30 12.84 12.86 2.46
CA GLY A 30 12.10 13.72 1.53
C GLY A 30 12.31 13.40 0.05
N LYS A 31 12.98 12.29 -0.29
CA LYS A 31 13.33 11.97 -1.68
C LYS A 31 12.27 11.16 -2.41
N ARG A 32 11.43 10.43 -1.67
CA ARG A 32 10.41 9.56 -2.24
C ARG A 32 9.04 9.87 -1.66
N LEU A 33 8.08 10.05 -2.55
CA LEU A 33 6.67 10.21 -2.22
C LEU A 33 5.92 8.98 -2.75
N TYR A 34 5.04 8.42 -1.93
CA TYR A 34 4.17 7.32 -2.32
C TYR A 34 2.73 7.79 -2.35
N PHE A 35 2.03 7.42 -3.42
CA PHE A 35 0.61 7.68 -3.57
C PHE A 35 -0.09 6.46 -4.15
N GLN A 36 -1.39 6.36 -3.90
CA GLN A 36 -2.25 5.37 -4.52
C GLN A 36 -3.21 6.08 -5.48
N ARG A 37 -3.44 5.48 -6.63
CA ARG A 37 -4.44 5.93 -7.58
C ARG A 37 -5.40 4.80 -7.91
N TYR A 38 -6.66 5.17 -8.20
CA TYR A 38 -7.73 4.25 -8.55
C TYR A 38 -8.40 4.75 -9.82
N ASN A 39 -8.81 3.83 -10.68
CA ASN A 39 -9.67 4.17 -11.80
C ASN A 39 -11.11 4.47 -11.34
N ARG A 40 -11.91 5.14 -12.18
CA ARG A 40 -13.28 5.50 -11.84
C ARG A 40 -14.19 4.31 -11.48
N PRO A 41 -14.10 3.15 -12.15
CA PRO A 41 -14.88 1.96 -11.79
C PRO A 41 -14.45 1.27 -10.48
N TRP A 42 -13.35 1.71 -9.83
CA TRP A 42 -12.82 1.10 -8.61
C TRP A 42 -12.45 -0.39 -8.76
N ASN A 43 -12.02 -0.81 -9.92
CA ASN A 43 -11.58 -2.18 -10.16
C ASN A 43 -10.08 -2.32 -10.44
N GLN A 44 -9.38 -1.20 -10.54
CA GLN A 44 -7.92 -1.15 -10.67
C GLN A 44 -7.34 -0.11 -9.74
N SER A 45 -6.22 -0.45 -9.11
CA SER A 45 -5.43 0.49 -8.32
C SER A 45 -3.93 0.29 -8.52
N ASP A 46 -3.18 1.39 -8.40
CA ASP A 46 -1.73 1.37 -8.37
C ASP A 46 -1.22 2.04 -7.10
N ILE A 47 -0.28 1.42 -6.42
CA ILE A 47 0.60 2.11 -5.48
C ILE A 47 1.84 2.54 -6.26
N CYS A 48 2.08 3.83 -6.28
CA CYS A 48 3.16 4.46 -7.04
C CYS A 48 4.20 5.10 -6.13
N GLU A 49 5.46 5.05 -6.57
CA GLU A 49 6.56 5.82 -6.02
C GLU A 49 6.91 6.97 -6.96
N VAL A 50 7.14 8.13 -6.39
CA VAL A 50 7.68 9.31 -7.08
C VAL A 50 9.07 9.60 -6.54
N ASP A 51 10.03 9.68 -7.42
CA ASP A 51 11.30 10.33 -7.13
C ASP A 51 11.10 11.86 -7.15
N VAL A 52 11.20 12.50 -5.98
CA VAL A 52 10.90 13.93 -5.82
C VAL A 52 11.88 14.81 -6.58
N GLN A 53 13.12 14.37 -6.76
CA GLN A 53 14.14 15.13 -7.47
C GLN A 53 13.92 15.14 -8.97
N THR A 54 13.60 13.98 -9.53
CA THR A 54 13.44 13.80 -10.98
C THR A 54 12.00 13.95 -11.46
N GLY A 55 11.02 13.78 -10.56
CA GLY A 55 9.60 13.72 -10.89
C GLY A 55 9.17 12.40 -11.55
N LYS A 56 10.06 11.39 -11.64
CA LYS A 56 9.73 10.09 -12.21
C LYS A 56 8.74 9.34 -11.33
N VAL A 57 7.72 8.77 -11.96
CA VAL A 57 6.71 7.93 -11.31
C VAL A 57 6.94 6.47 -11.72
N ARG A 58 6.93 5.58 -10.73
CA ARG A 58 7.04 4.13 -10.90
C ARG A 58 5.88 3.44 -10.19
N VAL A 59 5.25 2.47 -10.84
CA VAL A 59 4.27 1.60 -10.19
C VAL A 59 5.02 0.56 -9.36
N VAL A 60 4.72 0.48 -8.07
CA VAL A 60 5.28 -0.48 -7.11
C VAL A 60 4.37 -1.69 -7.00
N ILE A 61 3.07 -1.47 -6.82
CA ILE A 61 2.05 -2.52 -6.74
C ILE A 61 0.91 -2.14 -7.67
N HIS A 62 0.50 -3.08 -8.52
CA HIS A 62 -0.73 -2.99 -9.30
C HIS A 62 -1.71 -4.04 -8.80
N GLU A 63 -2.96 -3.65 -8.62
CA GLU A 63 -4.05 -4.54 -8.25
C GLU A 63 -5.26 -4.34 -9.16
N GLU A 64 -5.83 -5.45 -9.59
CA GLU A 64 -7.10 -5.49 -10.31
C GLU A 64 -8.00 -6.54 -9.68
N ASN A 65 -9.27 -6.22 -9.48
CA ASN A 65 -10.27 -7.16 -9.00
C ASN A 65 -11.61 -6.91 -9.71
N LYS A 66 -12.41 -7.96 -9.82
CA LYS A 66 -13.75 -7.91 -10.43
C LYS A 66 -14.79 -8.36 -9.43
N PRO A 67 -15.91 -7.66 -9.31
CA PRO A 67 -16.31 -6.49 -10.11
C PRO A 67 -15.64 -5.18 -9.65
N TYR A 68 -15.16 -5.09 -8.40
CA TYR A 68 -14.54 -3.90 -7.83
C TYR A 68 -13.57 -4.26 -6.68
N LEU A 69 -12.73 -3.32 -6.31
CA LEU A 69 -11.88 -3.37 -5.11
C LEU A 69 -12.66 -2.82 -3.90
N ASP A 70 -12.63 -3.53 -2.78
CA ASP A 70 -13.22 -3.01 -1.54
C ASP A 70 -12.35 -1.88 -0.96
N TYR A 71 -12.72 -0.64 -1.27
CA TYR A 71 -11.99 0.53 -0.80
C TYR A 71 -12.16 0.81 0.70
N GLN A 72 -13.23 0.29 1.34
CA GLN A 72 -13.49 0.50 2.77
C GLN A 72 -12.55 -0.34 3.64
N MET A 73 -12.17 -1.50 3.13
CA MET A 73 -11.28 -2.44 3.81
C MET A 73 -9.82 -2.34 3.35
N ARG A 74 -9.49 -1.34 2.53
CA ARG A 74 -8.12 -1.13 2.10
C ARG A 74 -7.21 -0.81 3.27
N SER A 75 -6.02 -1.38 3.26
CA SER A 75 -5.00 -1.10 4.26
C SER A 75 -3.62 -1.12 3.59
N VAL A 76 -2.90 -0.03 3.76
CA VAL A 76 -1.53 0.15 3.27
C VAL A 76 -0.71 0.73 4.42
N SER A 77 0.35 0.06 4.81
CA SER A 77 1.26 0.53 5.85
C SER A 77 2.71 0.42 5.37
N PHE A 78 3.46 1.50 5.56
CA PHE A 78 4.89 1.52 5.23
C PHE A 78 5.71 1.12 6.45
N LEU A 79 6.62 0.17 6.26
CA LEU A 79 7.48 -0.40 7.29
C LEU A 79 8.94 -0.12 6.99
N ASN A 80 9.79 -0.22 8.02
CA ASN A 80 11.24 -0.10 7.89
C ASN A 80 11.68 1.15 7.12
N ASP A 81 11.14 2.31 7.51
CA ASP A 81 11.38 3.62 6.86
C ASP A 81 11.04 3.62 5.35
N GLY A 82 9.94 2.97 4.99
CA GLY A 82 9.44 2.93 3.62
C GLY A 82 10.11 1.90 2.72
N LYS A 83 10.91 0.98 3.27
CA LYS A 83 11.55 -0.12 2.50
C LYS A 83 10.58 -1.26 2.21
N GLU A 84 9.51 -1.37 2.98
CA GLU A 84 8.52 -2.42 2.84
C GLU A 84 7.11 -1.83 2.89
N ILE A 85 6.19 -2.47 2.18
CA ILE A 85 4.76 -2.14 2.19
C ILE A 85 3.99 -3.36 2.65
N LEU A 86 3.24 -3.20 3.73
CA LEU A 86 2.20 -4.12 4.14
C LEU A 86 0.91 -3.71 3.42
N PHE A 87 0.41 -4.58 2.56
CA PHE A 87 -0.72 -4.31 1.69
C PHE A 87 -1.81 -5.37 1.84
N ARG A 88 -3.06 -4.94 2.07
CA ARG A 88 -4.21 -5.84 2.07
C ARG A 88 -4.79 -5.94 0.67
N SER A 89 -4.92 -7.17 0.18
CA SER A 89 -5.42 -7.49 -1.15
C SER A 89 -6.48 -8.60 -1.10
N GLU A 90 -7.43 -8.54 -2.02
CA GLU A 90 -8.50 -9.54 -2.18
C GLU A 90 -8.29 -10.42 -3.43
N ARG A 91 -7.06 -10.51 -3.92
CA ARG A 91 -6.69 -11.19 -5.18
C ARG A 91 -7.11 -12.65 -5.28
N ASN A 92 -7.32 -13.33 -4.16
CA ASN A 92 -7.77 -14.72 -4.08
C ASN A 92 -9.20 -14.85 -3.53
N GLY A 93 -9.98 -13.77 -3.57
CA GLY A 93 -11.38 -13.74 -3.13
C GLY A 93 -11.58 -13.46 -1.64
N TRP A 94 -10.49 -13.44 -0.86
CA TRP A 94 -10.49 -13.13 0.57
C TRP A 94 -9.49 -12.00 0.85
N GLY A 95 -9.81 -11.13 1.81
CA GLY A 95 -8.92 -10.03 2.17
C GLY A 95 -7.76 -10.52 3.04
N HIS A 96 -6.56 -10.58 2.47
CA HIS A 96 -5.35 -11.00 3.15
C HIS A 96 -4.23 -9.97 3.04
N TYR A 97 -3.25 -10.07 3.94
CA TYR A 97 -2.09 -9.20 3.99
C TYR A 97 -0.88 -9.81 3.29
N TYR A 98 -0.22 -8.94 2.53
CA TYR A 98 0.95 -9.24 1.72
C TYR A 98 2.04 -8.23 2.01
N LEU A 99 3.28 -8.70 2.15
CA LEU A 99 4.45 -7.87 2.35
C LEU A 99 5.21 -7.71 1.04
N TYR A 100 5.46 -6.47 0.65
CA TYR A 100 6.19 -6.11 -0.56
C TYR A 100 7.50 -5.40 -0.25
N ASP A 101 8.50 -5.61 -1.06
CA ASP A 101 9.71 -4.79 -1.12
C ASP A 101 9.46 -3.56 -1.99
N THR A 102 9.71 -2.35 -1.45
CA THR A 102 9.44 -1.11 -2.19
C THR A 102 10.43 -0.86 -3.31
N ALA A 103 11.70 -1.28 -3.16
CA ALA A 103 12.73 -1.02 -4.15
C ALA A 103 12.49 -1.80 -5.45
N THR A 104 12.07 -3.05 -5.32
CA THR A 104 11.83 -3.95 -6.45
C THR A 104 10.36 -4.02 -6.88
N GLY A 105 9.41 -3.71 -5.97
CA GLY A 105 7.98 -3.95 -6.15
C GLY A 105 7.60 -5.42 -6.05
N SER A 106 8.50 -6.30 -5.60
CA SER A 106 8.24 -7.74 -5.52
C SER A 106 7.55 -8.11 -4.21
N LEU A 107 6.67 -9.11 -4.32
CA LEU A 107 6.06 -9.75 -3.16
C LEU A 107 7.13 -10.52 -2.39
N LYS A 108 7.29 -10.21 -1.11
CA LYS A 108 8.18 -10.94 -0.18
C LYS A 108 7.47 -12.11 0.45
N ASN A 109 6.30 -11.84 1.03
CA ASN A 109 5.52 -12.82 1.79
C ASN A 109 4.03 -12.56 1.70
N GLN A 110 3.23 -13.63 1.72
CA GLN A 110 1.84 -13.59 2.14
C GLN A 110 1.81 -13.86 3.65
N LEU A 111 1.21 -12.96 4.43
CA LEU A 111 1.24 -13.02 5.89
C LEU A 111 0.02 -13.69 6.49
N THR A 112 -1.11 -13.63 5.80
CA THR A 112 -2.36 -14.29 6.20
C THR A 112 -2.91 -15.08 5.04
N ASP A 113 -3.54 -16.22 5.30
CA ASP A 113 -4.13 -17.12 4.32
C ASP A 113 -5.34 -17.82 4.88
N GLY A 114 -6.21 -18.34 4.02
CA GLY A 114 -7.39 -19.11 4.39
C GLY A 114 -8.68 -18.61 3.76
N THR A 115 -9.80 -19.22 4.15
CA THR A 115 -11.16 -18.90 3.65
C THR A 115 -11.89 -17.93 4.58
N TRP A 116 -11.20 -16.87 5.00
CA TRP A 116 -11.68 -15.84 5.92
C TRP A 116 -11.07 -14.49 5.55
N VAL A 117 -11.62 -13.41 6.08
CA VAL A 117 -11.17 -12.04 5.81
C VAL A 117 -10.32 -11.54 6.97
N ALA A 118 -9.07 -11.18 6.71
CA ALA A 118 -8.22 -10.52 7.68
C ALA A 118 -8.76 -9.11 7.97
N GLY A 119 -9.06 -8.86 9.24
CA GLY A 119 -9.51 -7.55 9.73
C GLY A 119 -8.40 -6.50 9.70
N PRO A 120 -8.69 -5.27 10.19
CA PRO A 120 -7.70 -4.22 10.26
C PRO A 120 -6.55 -4.58 11.21
N VAL A 121 -5.34 -4.16 10.85
CA VAL A 121 -4.16 -4.31 11.71
C VAL A 121 -4.30 -3.39 12.92
N ALA A 122 -4.32 -3.97 14.12
CA ALA A 122 -4.41 -3.21 15.36
C ALA A 122 -3.08 -2.57 15.75
N LYS A 123 -1.98 -3.29 15.55
CA LYS A 123 -0.63 -2.84 15.89
C LYS A 123 0.40 -3.56 15.04
N ILE A 124 1.45 -2.85 14.66
CA ILE A 124 2.64 -3.42 14.01
C ILE A 124 3.82 -3.21 14.94
N ASP A 125 4.46 -4.30 15.34
CA ASP A 125 5.73 -4.26 16.07
C ASP A 125 6.88 -4.46 15.08
N THR A 126 7.53 -3.35 14.72
CA THR A 126 8.63 -3.36 13.75
C THR A 126 9.95 -3.86 14.36
N VAL A 127 10.05 -3.91 15.69
CA VAL A 127 11.26 -4.39 16.40
C VAL A 127 11.26 -5.91 16.46
N HIS A 128 10.15 -6.51 16.88
CA HIS A 128 10.01 -7.97 17.01
C HIS A 128 9.39 -8.61 15.76
N ARG A 129 8.96 -7.78 14.77
CA ARG A 129 8.31 -8.21 13.53
C ARG A 129 7.00 -8.97 13.74
N TRP A 130 6.24 -8.60 14.79
CA TRP A 130 4.93 -9.18 15.10
C TRP A 130 3.79 -8.27 14.63
N ASN A 131 2.72 -8.89 14.15
CA ASN A 131 1.45 -8.20 13.84
C ASN A 131 0.35 -8.72 14.74
N ASN A 132 -0.42 -7.82 15.34
CA ASN A 132 -1.68 -8.15 15.98
C ASN A 132 -2.82 -7.89 14.99
N TRP A 133 -3.54 -8.93 14.66
CA TRP A 133 -4.71 -8.87 13.78
C TRP A 133 -5.97 -8.79 14.63
N HIS A 134 -6.92 -7.96 14.21
CA HIS A 134 -8.30 -8.09 14.67
C HIS A 134 -9.07 -8.88 13.63
N ASP A 135 -9.28 -10.16 13.93
CA ASP A 135 -10.17 -11.00 13.17
C ASP A 135 -11.56 -10.94 13.78
N ARG A 136 -12.58 -10.77 12.96
CA ARG A 136 -13.98 -10.81 13.43
C ARG A 136 -14.42 -12.22 13.82
N GLU A 137 -13.68 -13.24 13.44
CA GLU A 137 -13.98 -14.64 13.71
C GLU A 137 -12.97 -15.35 14.62
N CYS A 138 -11.77 -14.84 14.83
CA CYS A 138 -10.82 -15.39 15.80
C CYS A 138 -11.12 -14.89 17.20
N ARG A 139 -11.69 -15.74 18.04
CA ARG A 139 -11.91 -15.49 19.47
C ARG A 139 -10.65 -15.62 20.32
N ASP A 140 -9.58 -16.17 19.77
CA ASP A 140 -8.31 -16.43 20.46
C ASP A 140 -7.12 -15.88 19.63
N GLY A 141 -6.88 -14.58 19.78
CA GLY A 141 -5.68 -13.80 19.43
C GLY A 141 -4.75 -14.34 18.31
N CYS A 142 -5.14 -14.16 17.04
CA CYS A 142 -4.27 -14.50 15.91
C CYS A 142 -3.11 -13.52 15.80
N SER A 143 -1.88 -13.99 15.96
CA SER A 143 -0.64 -13.26 15.73
C SER A 143 0.17 -13.91 14.63
N GLY A 144 0.76 -13.12 13.74
CA GLY A 144 1.64 -13.60 12.68
C GLY A 144 3.01 -12.93 12.71
N GLU A 145 4.04 -13.64 12.33
CA GLU A 145 5.38 -13.09 12.13
C GLU A 145 5.52 -12.47 10.72
N LEU A 146 6.26 -11.38 10.63
CA LEU A 146 6.60 -10.68 9.38
C LEU A 146 7.76 -11.35 8.65
#